data_c400e4a89e522bb0f1a1454199dc1c2a
#
_entry.id   c400e4a89e522bb0f1a1454199dc1c2a
#
_cell.length_a   1.000
_cell.length_b   1.000
_cell.length_c   1.000
_cell.angle_alpha   90.00
_cell.angle_beta   90.00
_cell.angle_gamma   90.00
#
_symmetry.space_group_name_H-M   'P 1'
#
loop_
_entity.id
_entity.type
_entity.pdbx_description
1 polymer ?
#
loop_
_entity_poly.entity_id
_entity_poly.type
_entity_poly.pdbx_seq_one_letter_code
_entity_poly.pdbx_strand_id
1 'polypeptide(L)'
;MRDKVILLVEDNPDDEALTLRALKKNDIQNQVIVARDGAQALHYLFGTTGEHEEHAPGVVPQLVLLDLKLPRVDGLEVLRRIRADERTRLLPVVILTSSREQRDLVEGYGCGANSYIRKPVDFGQFVEAVRQLGLYWLVLNETPYAGA
;
A
#
# COMPACT_ATOMS: atom_id res chain seq x y z
N MET A 1 -12.62 15.82 11.94
CA MET A 1 -11.63 14.73 11.94
C MET A 1 -11.35 14.29 10.54
N ARG A 2 -10.09 14.09 10.22
CA ARG A 2 -9.68 13.68 8.91
C ARG A 2 -9.75 12.17 8.77
N ASP A 3 -10.28 11.73 7.65
CA ASP A 3 -10.28 10.30 7.36
C ASP A 3 -8.87 9.84 7.05
N LYS A 4 -8.48 8.73 7.64
CA LYS A 4 -7.19 8.11 7.37
C LYS A 4 -7.36 7.14 6.22
N VAL A 5 -6.49 7.26 5.23
CA VAL A 5 -6.60 6.52 3.98
C VAL A 5 -5.58 5.39 3.95
N ILE A 6 -6.01 4.24 3.46
CA ILE A 6 -5.13 3.13 3.11
C ILE A 6 -5.10 3.06 1.60
N LEU A 7 -3.91 3.07 1.02
CA LEU A 7 -3.75 2.84 -0.42
C LEU A 7 -3.41 1.38 -0.63
N LEU A 8 -4.28 0.67 -1.33
CA LEU A 8 -4.07 -0.73 -1.70
C LEU A 8 -3.70 -0.79 -3.16
N VAL A 9 -2.51 -1.29 -3.47
CA VAL A 9 -2.02 -1.43 -4.84
C VAL A 9 -2.00 -2.91 -5.18
N GLU A 10 -2.99 -3.33 -5.97
CA GLU A 10 -3.23 -4.74 -6.24
C GLU A 10 -3.93 -4.89 -7.59
N ASP A 11 -3.37 -5.68 -8.50
CA ASP A 11 -3.96 -5.87 -9.83
C ASP A 11 -4.89 -7.08 -9.92
N ASN A 12 -4.80 -8.01 -8.99
CA ASN A 12 -5.62 -9.22 -9.01
C ASN A 12 -6.94 -8.96 -8.29
N PRO A 13 -8.09 -9.08 -8.99
CA PRO A 13 -9.39 -8.77 -8.37
C PRO A 13 -9.73 -9.68 -7.20
N ASP A 14 -9.30 -10.94 -7.23
CA ASP A 14 -9.56 -11.88 -6.15
C ASP A 14 -8.75 -11.50 -4.90
N ASP A 15 -7.51 -11.12 -5.09
CA ASP A 15 -6.66 -10.67 -3.98
C ASP A 15 -7.15 -9.32 -3.44
N GLU A 16 -7.61 -8.45 -4.30
CA GLU A 16 -8.22 -7.19 -3.87
C GLU A 16 -9.42 -7.47 -2.97
N ALA A 17 -10.34 -8.32 -3.43
CA ALA A 17 -11.54 -8.65 -2.67
C ALA A 17 -11.19 -9.30 -1.33
N LEU A 18 -10.20 -10.20 -1.35
CA LEU A 18 -9.74 -10.88 -0.14
C LEU A 18 -9.18 -9.89 0.88
N THR A 19 -8.37 -8.95 0.42
CA THR A 19 -7.77 -7.93 1.29
C THR A 19 -8.85 -7.03 1.88
N LEU A 20 -9.80 -6.58 1.06
CA LEU A 20 -10.89 -5.74 1.54
C LEU A 20 -11.75 -6.46 2.57
N ARG A 21 -12.02 -7.75 2.36
CA ARG A 21 -12.76 -8.55 3.32
C ARG A 21 -12.00 -8.70 4.63
N ALA A 22 -10.68 -8.91 4.57
CA ALA A 22 -9.88 -9.04 5.77
C ALA A 22 -9.85 -7.75 6.58
N LEU A 23 -9.75 -6.61 5.90
CA LEU A 23 -9.81 -5.31 6.56
C LEU A 23 -11.16 -5.12 7.25
N LYS A 24 -12.23 -5.43 6.55
CA LYS A 24 -13.58 -5.28 7.10
C LYS A 24 -13.80 -6.22 8.28
N LYS A 25 -13.30 -7.43 8.21
CA LYS A 25 -13.45 -8.42 9.29
C LYS A 25 -12.72 -7.97 10.55
N ASN A 26 -11.70 -7.15 10.42
CA ASN A 26 -10.96 -6.59 11.54
C ASN A 26 -11.49 -5.22 11.98
N ASP A 27 -12.68 -4.84 11.52
CA ASP A 27 -13.30 -3.56 11.84
C ASP A 27 -12.47 -2.34 11.46
N ILE A 28 -11.66 -2.48 10.43
CA ILE A 28 -10.89 -1.35 9.92
C ILE A 28 -11.80 -0.55 9.00
N GLN A 29 -12.15 0.64 9.45
CA GLN A 29 -13.12 1.49 8.76
C GLN A 29 -12.47 2.62 7.98
N ASN A 30 -11.16 2.57 7.83
CA ASN A 30 -10.45 3.54 7.02
C ASN A 30 -10.93 3.49 5.57
N GLN A 31 -10.92 4.65 4.92
CA GLN A 31 -11.19 4.67 3.49
C GLN A 31 -10.06 3.94 2.77
N VAL A 32 -10.40 3.00 1.91
CA VAL A 32 -9.41 2.27 1.12
C VAL A 32 -9.51 2.76 -0.32
N ILE A 33 -8.42 3.28 -0.82
CA ILE A 33 -8.29 3.65 -2.23
C ILE A 33 -7.56 2.50 -2.91
N VAL A 34 -8.13 1.97 -3.98
CA VAL A 34 -7.53 0.85 -4.70
C VAL A 34 -6.90 1.36 -5.98
N ALA A 35 -5.62 1.06 -6.16
CA ALA A 35 -4.92 1.26 -7.41
C ALA A 35 -4.64 -0.12 -8.01
N ARG A 36 -5.00 -0.33 -9.25
CA ARG A 36 -4.94 -1.66 -9.86
C ARG A 36 -3.69 -1.90 -10.70
N ASP A 37 -2.84 -0.90 -10.76
CA ASP A 37 -1.50 -1.04 -11.34
C ASP A 37 -0.60 0.04 -10.75
N GLY A 38 0.68 -0.04 -11.08
CA GLY A 38 1.65 0.91 -10.54
C GLY A 38 1.42 2.33 -11.04
N ALA A 39 0.95 2.48 -12.26
CA ALA A 39 0.67 3.81 -12.81
C ALA A 39 -0.47 4.50 -12.06
N GLN A 40 -1.52 3.76 -11.73
CA GLN A 40 -2.62 4.30 -10.94
C GLN A 40 -2.15 4.71 -9.55
N ALA A 41 -1.27 3.92 -8.95
CA ALA A 41 -0.72 4.25 -7.63
C ALA A 41 0.05 5.56 -7.67
N LEU A 42 0.91 5.73 -8.66
CA LEU A 42 1.69 6.95 -8.81
C LEU A 42 0.80 8.15 -9.11
N HIS A 43 -0.22 7.95 -9.91
CA HIS A 43 -1.20 8.99 -10.20
C HIS A 43 -1.90 9.45 -8.92
N TYR A 44 -2.33 8.53 -8.08
CA TYR A 44 -2.96 8.87 -6.82
C TYR A 44 -2.01 9.64 -5.90
N LEU A 45 -0.76 9.16 -5.78
CA LEU A 45 0.19 9.75 -4.84
C LEU A 45 0.71 11.10 -5.29
N PHE A 46 0.96 11.27 -6.57
CA PHE A 46 1.68 12.43 -7.09
C PHE A 46 0.87 13.32 -8.03
N GLY A 47 -0.32 12.86 -8.43
CA GLY A 47 -1.14 13.58 -9.38
C GLY A 47 -0.65 13.40 -10.80
N THR A 48 -1.27 14.10 -11.73
CA THR A 48 -0.84 14.14 -13.11
C THR A 48 -0.36 15.52 -13.47
N THR A 49 0.71 15.56 -14.26
CA THR A 49 1.19 16.77 -14.89
C THR A 49 1.02 16.57 -16.39
N GLY A 50 -0.18 16.68 -16.88
CA GLY A 50 -0.42 16.46 -18.28
C GLY A 50 -1.30 17.55 -18.85
N GLU A 51 -1.34 17.61 -20.17
CA GLU A 51 -2.13 18.60 -20.87
C GLU A 51 -3.62 18.40 -20.66
N HIS A 52 -4.03 17.19 -20.30
CA HIS A 52 -5.45 16.84 -20.34
C HIS A 52 -6.10 16.76 -18.99
N GLU A 53 -5.33 16.63 -17.94
CA GLU A 53 -5.90 16.47 -16.62
C GLU A 53 -5.04 17.08 -15.57
N GLU A 54 -5.67 17.90 -14.77
CA GLU A 54 -5.05 18.39 -13.58
C GLU A 54 -5.67 17.65 -12.42
N HIS A 55 -5.03 16.57 -12.03
CA HIS A 55 -5.38 15.91 -10.82
C HIS A 55 -4.44 16.32 -9.73
N ALA A 56 -4.98 16.93 -8.72
CA ALA A 56 -4.22 17.11 -7.50
C ALA A 56 -3.85 15.75 -6.94
N PRO A 57 -2.70 15.62 -6.28
CA PRO A 57 -2.41 14.39 -5.54
C PRO A 57 -3.49 14.10 -4.54
N GLY A 58 -3.74 12.83 -4.29
CA GLY A 58 -4.68 12.42 -3.27
C GLY A 58 -4.19 12.75 -1.87
N VAL A 59 -5.02 12.48 -0.88
CA VAL A 59 -4.63 12.61 0.51
C VAL A 59 -3.49 11.63 0.77
N VAL A 60 -2.46 12.06 1.49
CA VAL A 60 -1.34 11.18 1.82
C VAL A 60 -1.88 10.00 2.65
N PRO A 61 -1.67 8.76 2.19
CA PRO A 61 -2.18 7.62 2.94
C PRO A 61 -1.49 7.46 4.27
N GLN A 62 -2.18 6.85 5.20
CA GLN A 62 -1.58 6.43 6.46
C GLN A 62 -0.73 5.18 6.27
N LEU A 63 -1.07 4.38 5.28
CA LEU A 63 -0.44 3.10 5.02
C LEU A 63 -0.61 2.74 3.55
N VAL A 64 0.43 2.19 2.95
CA VAL A 64 0.35 1.61 1.60
C VAL A 64 0.54 0.11 1.72
N LEU A 65 -0.41 -0.64 1.17
CA LEU A 65 -0.28 -2.08 0.99
C LEU A 65 0.04 -2.31 -0.48
N LEU A 66 1.20 -2.87 -0.76
CA LEU A 66 1.76 -2.87 -2.10
C LEU A 66 2.11 -4.28 -2.55
N ASP A 67 1.50 -4.74 -3.64
CA ASP A 67 1.96 -5.95 -4.30
C ASP A 67 3.17 -5.62 -5.19
N LEU A 68 4.06 -6.60 -5.36
CA LEU A 68 5.24 -6.42 -6.20
C LEU A 68 4.99 -6.70 -7.66
N LYS A 69 4.17 -7.69 -7.97
CA LYS A 69 3.96 -8.13 -9.36
C LYS A 69 2.81 -7.36 -9.99
N LEU A 70 3.08 -6.17 -10.44
CA LEU A 70 2.08 -5.27 -11.00
C LEU A 70 2.34 -5.03 -12.47
N PRO A 71 1.29 -4.87 -13.28
CA PRO A 71 1.47 -4.44 -14.65
C PRO A 71 1.79 -2.95 -14.72
N ARG A 72 2.30 -2.53 -15.84
CA ARG A 72 2.65 -1.16 -16.21
C ARG A 72 3.85 -0.66 -15.43
N VAL A 73 3.68 -0.29 -14.18
CA VAL A 73 4.80 0.08 -13.32
C VAL A 73 4.89 -0.95 -12.20
N ASP A 74 6.02 -1.61 -12.12
CA ASP A 74 6.30 -2.67 -11.15
C ASP A 74 6.24 -2.11 -9.72
N GLY A 75 5.86 -2.95 -8.78
CA GLY A 75 5.73 -2.56 -7.38
C GLY A 75 7.02 -2.04 -6.76
N LEU A 76 8.16 -2.62 -7.08
CA LEU A 76 9.45 -2.10 -6.58
C LEU A 76 9.73 -0.70 -7.12
N GLU A 77 9.34 -0.42 -8.36
CA GLU A 77 9.49 0.92 -8.90
C GLU A 77 8.56 1.92 -8.21
N VAL A 78 7.33 1.50 -7.89
CA VAL A 78 6.43 2.34 -7.11
C VAL A 78 7.06 2.70 -5.77
N LEU A 79 7.64 1.70 -5.09
CA LEU A 79 8.31 1.91 -3.81
C LEU A 79 9.50 2.87 -3.94
N ARG A 80 10.33 2.69 -4.97
CA ARG A 80 11.45 3.59 -5.21
C ARG A 80 10.99 5.03 -5.36
N ARG A 81 9.91 5.24 -6.10
CA ARG A 81 9.37 6.58 -6.30
C ARG A 81 8.79 7.18 -5.03
N ILE A 82 8.15 6.36 -4.20
CA ILE A 82 7.66 6.80 -2.90
C ILE A 82 8.82 7.30 -2.05
N ARG A 83 9.92 6.57 -2.03
CA ARG A 83 11.09 6.93 -1.21
C ARG A 83 11.90 8.09 -1.76
N ALA A 84 11.79 8.35 -3.06
CA ALA A 84 12.55 9.42 -3.71
C ALA A 84 11.88 10.79 -3.60
N ASP A 85 10.60 10.85 -3.25
CA ASP A 85 9.86 12.11 -3.19
C ASP A 85 9.71 12.56 -1.74
N GLU A 86 10.02 13.82 -1.47
CA GLU A 86 9.98 14.35 -0.11
C GLU A 86 8.59 14.27 0.52
N ARG A 87 7.54 14.30 -0.30
CA ARG A 87 6.17 14.25 0.19
C ARG A 87 5.80 12.89 0.75
N THR A 88 6.49 11.83 0.35
CA THR A 88 6.09 10.45 0.66
C THR A 88 7.22 9.58 1.19
N ARG A 89 8.44 10.10 1.29
CA ARG A 89 9.61 9.25 1.60
C ARG A 89 9.54 8.53 2.94
N LEU A 90 8.75 9.02 3.87
CA LEU A 90 8.61 8.41 5.19
C LEU A 90 7.30 7.64 5.36
N LEU A 91 6.54 7.51 4.29
CA LEU A 91 5.24 6.84 4.30
C LEU A 91 5.40 5.36 4.64
N PRO A 92 4.63 4.80 5.56
CA PRO A 92 4.69 3.36 5.83
C PRO A 92 4.23 2.57 4.61
N VAL A 93 5.08 1.66 4.15
CA VAL A 93 4.78 0.76 3.02
C VAL A 93 4.99 -0.67 3.47
N VAL A 94 3.95 -1.46 3.35
CA VAL A 94 3.99 -2.89 3.62
C VAL A 94 3.81 -3.62 2.30
N ILE A 95 4.77 -4.45 1.95
CA ILE A 95 4.65 -5.30 0.78
C ILE A 95 3.79 -6.50 1.16
N LEU A 96 2.77 -6.76 0.33
CA LEU A 96 1.83 -7.84 0.54
C LEU A 96 1.72 -8.60 -0.76
N THR A 97 2.48 -9.66 -0.90
CA THR A 97 2.66 -10.35 -2.18
C THR A 97 2.70 -11.85 -2.01
N SER A 98 2.31 -12.56 -3.06
CA SER A 98 2.46 -14.01 -3.11
C SER A 98 3.86 -14.46 -3.51
N SER A 99 4.75 -13.55 -3.86
CA SER A 99 6.11 -13.91 -4.23
C SER A 99 6.85 -14.56 -3.06
N ARG A 100 7.53 -15.67 -3.36
CA ARG A 100 8.36 -16.39 -2.38
C ARG A 100 9.83 -16.30 -2.70
N GLU A 101 10.20 -15.48 -3.68
CA GLU A 101 11.59 -15.34 -4.06
C GLU A 101 12.37 -14.54 -3.03
N GLN A 102 13.48 -15.08 -2.58
CA GLN A 102 14.35 -14.38 -1.64
C GLN A 102 14.84 -13.07 -2.22
N ARG A 103 15.06 -13.02 -3.51
CA ARG A 103 15.49 -11.80 -4.20
C ARG A 103 14.49 -10.67 -4.00
N ASP A 104 13.18 -10.96 -4.13
CA ASP A 104 12.14 -9.96 -3.95
C ASP A 104 12.09 -9.45 -2.52
N LEU A 105 12.32 -10.33 -1.56
CA LEU A 105 12.37 -9.95 -0.16
C LEU A 105 13.52 -8.98 0.11
N VAL A 106 14.71 -9.33 -0.38
CA VAL A 106 15.90 -8.49 -0.18
C VAL A 106 15.73 -7.14 -0.86
N GLU A 107 15.25 -7.15 -2.11
CA GLU A 107 15.06 -5.91 -2.86
C GLU A 107 13.97 -5.03 -2.24
N GLY A 108 12.90 -5.65 -1.72
CA GLY A 108 11.83 -4.90 -1.07
C GLY A 108 12.34 -4.10 0.11
N TYR A 109 13.07 -4.74 1.00
CA TYR A 109 13.66 -4.03 2.13
C TYR A 109 14.74 -3.04 1.68
N GLY A 110 15.53 -3.42 0.68
CA GLY A 110 16.55 -2.52 0.13
C GLY A 110 15.97 -1.25 -0.49
N CYS A 111 14.76 -1.34 -1.03
CA CYS A 111 14.05 -0.17 -1.58
C CYS A 111 13.27 0.59 -0.51
N GLY A 112 13.29 0.16 0.73
CA GLY A 112 12.71 0.90 1.84
C GLY A 112 11.35 0.45 2.32
N ALA A 113 10.98 -0.82 2.09
CA ALA A 113 9.75 -1.35 2.66
C ALA A 113 9.87 -1.42 4.19
N ASN A 114 8.79 -1.12 4.87
CA ASN A 114 8.72 -1.23 6.32
C ASN A 114 8.43 -2.66 6.77
N SER A 115 7.66 -3.39 5.99
CA SER A 115 7.33 -4.78 6.29
C SER A 115 7.10 -5.52 4.99
N TYR A 116 7.27 -6.83 5.03
CA TYR A 116 7.09 -7.69 3.87
C TYR A 116 6.31 -8.91 4.32
N ILE A 117 5.12 -9.11 3.77
CA ILE A 117 4.25 -10.21 4.14
C ILE A 117 3.94 -11.01 2.90
N ARG A 118 4.22 -12.31 2.98
CA ARG A 118 3.79 -13.24 1.93
C ARG A 118 2.32 -13.53 2.14
N LYS A 119 1.55 -13.43 1.07
CA LYS A 119 0.12 -13.71 1.12
C LYS A 119 -0.06 -15.18 1.49
N PRO A 120 -0.76 -15.49 2.57
CA PRO A 120 -1.07 -16.86 2.93
C PRO A 120 -2.17 -17.38 2.02
N VAL A 121 -2.18 -18.70 1.86
CA VAL A 121 -3.22 -19.37 1.09
C VAL A 121 -4.53 -19.41 1.88
N ASP A 122 -4.40 -19.57 3.20
CA ASP A 122 -5.53 -19.70 4.09
C ASP A 122 -6.07 -18.33 4.48
N PHE A 123 -7.37 -18.13 4.27
CA PHE A 123 -8.02 -16.87 4.59
C PHE A 123 -7.90 -16.51 6.08
N GLY A 124 -8.02 -17.50 6.97
CA GLY A 124 -7.89 -17.25 8.41
C GLY A 124 -6.53 -16.67 8.79
N GLN A 125 -5.46 -17.21 8.21
CA GLN A 125 -4.12 -16.69 8.43
C GLN A 125 -3.97 -15.28 7.85
N PHE A 126 -4.59 -15.04 6.71
CA PHE A 126 -4.54 -13.72 6.08
C PHE A 126 -5.27 -12.69 6.94
N VAL A 127 -6.44 -13.04 7.46
CA VAL A 127 -7.19 -12.15 8.37
C VAL A 127 -6.35 -11.81 9.60
N GLU A 128 -5.64 -12.80 10.15
CA GLU A 128 -4.79 -12.55 11.33
C GLU A 128 -3.61 -11.64 11.00
N ALA A 129 -2.98 -11.84 9.84
CA ALA A 129 -1.89 -10.97 9.40
C ALA A 129 -2.38 -9.52 9.23
N VAL A 130 -3.53 -9.34 8.61
CA VAL A 130 -4.12 -8.03 8.43
C VAL A 130 -4.50 -7.39 9.77
N ARG A 131 -4.96 -8.20 10.73
CA ARG A 131 -5.27 -7.71 12.06
C ARG A 131 -4.03 -7.11 12.73
N GLN A 132 -2.91 -7.79 12.63
CA GLN A 132 -1.65 -7.30 13.23
C GLN A 132 -1.17 -6.03 12.54
N LEU A 133 -1.25 -5.98 11.21
CA LEU A 133 -0.91 -4.78 10.46
C LEU A 133 -1.78 -3.61 10.86
N GLY A 134 -3.09 -3.84 10.92
CA GLY A 134 -4.03 -2.79 11.28
C GLY A 134 -3.78 -2.26 12.69
N LEU A 135 -3.54 -3.16 13.63
CA LEU A 135 -3.27 -2.75 14.99
C LEU A 135 -2.03 -1.88 15.08
N TYR A 136 -0.94 -2.30 14.44
CA TYR A 136 0.30 -1.53 14.56
C TYR A 136 0.26 -0.25 13.72
N TRP A 137 0.01 -0.38 12.42
CA TRP A 137 0.19 0.75 11.51
C TRP A 137 -0.92 1.78 11.57
N LEU A 138 -2.13 1.36 11.95
CA LEU A 138 -3.28 2.26 11.98
C LEU A 138 -3.60 2.76 13.37
N VAL A 139 -3.18 2.06 14.42
CA VAL A 139 -3.52 2.40 15.80
C VAL A 139 -2.29 2.82 16.60
N LEU A 140 -1.24 2.00 16.60
CA LEU A 140 -0.08 2.21 17.46
C LEU A 140 0.99 3.10 16.86
N ASN A 141 1.20 3.00 15.56
CA ASN A 141 2.26 3.75 14.90
C ASN A 141 1.92 5.23 14.79
N GLU A 142 2.88 6.08 15.05
CA GLU A 142 2.71 7.52 14.87
C GLU A 142 3.31 7.92 13.53
N THR A 143 2.51 8.62 12.72
CA THR A 143 2.97 9.07 11.41
C THR A 143 3.71 10.41 11.53
N PRO A 144 4.77 10.61 10.74
CA PRO A 144 5.43 11.92 10.67
C PRO A 144 4.66 12.96 9.88
N TYR A 145 3.57 12.57 9.21
CA TYR A 145 2.80 13.50 8.39
C TYR A 145 1.71 14.13 9.22
N ALA A 146 1.94 15.37 9.63
CA ALA A 146 1.02 16.11 10.47
C ALA A 146 -0.30 16.37 9.76
N GLY A 147 -1.36 16.45 10.51
CA GLY A 147 -2.69 16.68 9.99
C GLY A 147 -3.29 15.46 9.36
N ALA A 148 -2.56 14.42 9.42
CA ALA A 148 -3.08 13.14 8.97
C ALA A 148 -4.12 12.66 9.95
#